data_c155fa78f56c614bb091881a3b441515
#
_entry.id   c155fa78f56c614bb091881a3b441515
#
_cell.length_a   1.000
_cell.length_b   1.000
_cell.length_c   1.000
_cell.angle_alpha   90.00
_cell.angle_beta   90.00
_cell.angle_gamma   90.00
#
_symmetry.space_group_name_H-M   'P 1'
#
loop_
_entity.id
_entity.type
_entity.pdbx_description
1 polymer ?
#
loop_
_entity_poly.entity_id
_entity_poly.type
_entity_poly.pdbx_seq_one_letter_code
_entity_poly.pdbx_strand_id
1 'polypeptide(L)'
;MINLNLSYKALISSTLIWILICGSIVEWYAVNYSENHQSGWQFTGMIMMATIVIPVPLIIGTILDNYIKGMGKWFYLLTTLILVPGIYLTLWSGVLAEESKHECYTRIDGICYEPDSNQPYTGVYTDYYENGQLESRINYKNGKREGFGERFHENGQLLATGHFKKGKQTGVDERFYDSGEVYWRRNWKGGELHGVWESFYINGKTKILSDWKNGKELNQTRFTYYESGKLKQKGAFKGDKPDGLYEAFYESGQLERRGILKEGEQDGVGEYFDEDGKLIE
;
A
#
# COMPACT_ATOMS: atom_id res chain seq x y z
N MET A 1 8.07 50.46 -44.16
CA MET A 1 7.64 50.46 -42.75
C MET A 1 6.75 49.21 -42.53
N ILE A 2 7.34 48.14 -42.07
CA ILE A 2 6.62 46.89 -41.81
C ILE A 2 5.85 47.05 -40.49
N ASN A 3 4.57 46.74 -40.51
CA ASN A 3 3.62 46.94 -39.44
C ASN A 3 3.99 46.08 -38.22
N LEU A 4 4.97 46.52 -37.42
CA LEU A 4 5.42 45.88 -36.14
C LEU A 4 4.30 45.78 -35.09
N ASN A 5 3.20 46.53 -35.32
CA ASN A 5 2.14 46.67 -34.32
C ASN A 5 1.16 45.49 -34.28
N LEU A 6 1.02 44.69 -35.36
CA LEU A 6 0.07 43.59 -35.45
C LEU A 6 0.64 42.30 -34.85
N SER A 7 1.94 42.02 -35.06
CA SER A 7 2.61 40.82 -34.55
C SER A 7 2.83 40.90 -33.03
N TYR A 8 3.07 42.06 -32.49
CA TYR A 8 3.26 42.28 -31.05
C TYR A 8 1.95 42.14 -30.26
N LYS A 9 0.84 42.69 -30.81
CA LYS A 9 -0.49 42.51 -30.23
C LYS A 9 -0.98 41.06 -30.27
N ALA A 10 -0.69 40.32 -31.34
CA ALA A 10 -1.03 38.89 -31.45
C ALA A 10 -0.21 38.05 -30.46
N LEU A 11 1.06 38.39 -30.23
CA LEU A 11 1.92 37.70 -29.28
C LEU A 11 1.46 37.92 -27.82
N ILE A 12 1.15 39.18 -27.45
CA ILE A 12 0.65 39.51 -26.10
C ILE A 12 -0.74 38.84 -25.88
N SER A 13 -1.61 38.81 -26.87
CA SER A 13 -2.91 38.18 -26.72
C SER A 13 -2.80 36.64 -26.58
N SER A 14 -1.89 36.01 -27.32
CA SER A 14 -1.68 34.55 -27.21
C SER A 14 -1.06 34.14 -25.87
N THR A 15 -0.11 34.92 -25.34
CA THR A 15 0.48 34.67 -24.02
C THR A 15 -0.52 34.89 -22.89
N LEU A 16 -1.37 35.93 -22.97
CA LEU A 16 -2.43 36.17 -21.98
C LEU A 16 -3.49 35.07 -21.99
N ILE A 17 -3.89 34.58 -23.17
CA ILE A 17 -4.83 33.46 -23.32
C ILE A 17 -4.23 32.21 -22.71
N TRP A 18 -2.95 31.92 -22.92
CA TRP A 18 -2.25 30.78 -22.34
C TRP A 18 -2.18 30.84 -20.80
N ILE A 19 -1.87 32.00 -20.24
CA ILE A 19 -1.84 32.23 -18.78
C ILE A 19 -3.22 32.00 -18.18
N LEU A 20 -4.29 32.45 -18.85
CA LEU A 20 -5.68 32.24 -18.40
C LEU A 20 -6.09 30.77 -18.47
N ILE A 21 -5.74 30.06 -19.53
CA ILE A 21 -6.03 28.62 -19.67
C ILE A 21 -5.30 27.83 -18.59
N CYS A 22 -4.01 28.08 -18.37
CA CYS A 22 -3.24 27.39 -17.33
C CYS A 22 -3.73 27.74 -15.92
N GLY A 23 -4.10 29.00 -15.66
CA GLY A 23 -4.70 29.43 -14.40
C GLY A 23 -6.01 28.70 -14.11
N SER A 24 -6.89 28.60 -15.12
CA SER A 24 -8.16 27.89 -14.98
C SER A 24 -7.99 26.38 -14.75
N ILE A 25 -6.97 25.77 -15.36
CA ILE A 25 -6.64 24.34 -15.13
C ILE A 25 -6.13 24.13 -13.71
N VAL A 26 -5.29 25.04 -13.21
CA VAL A 26 -4.78 25.00 -11.82
C VAL A 26 -5.92 25.16 -10.81
N GLU A 27 -6.81 26.14 -11.01
CA GLU A 27 -7.97 26.33 -10.14
C GLU A 27 -8.92 25.10 -10.17
N TRP A 28 -9.20 24.57 -11.36
CA TRP A 28 -10.04 23.39 -11.50
C TRP A 28 -9.45 22.17 -10.76
N TYR A 29 -8.12 22.00 -10.85
CA TYR A 29 -7.43 20.89 -10.16
C TYR A 29 -7.39 21.11 -8.66
N ALA A 30 -7.14 22.34 -8.19
CA ALA A 30 -7.15 22.69 -6.77
C ALA A 30 -8.54 22.43 -6.13
N VAL A 31 -9.60 22.77 -6.83
CA VAL A 31 -10.99 22.56 -6.33
C VAL A 31 -11.40 21.09 -6.32
N ASN A 32 -11.00 20.31 -7.35
CA ASN A 32 -11.51 18.94 -7.50
C ASN A 32 -10.59 17.85 -6.88
N TYR A 33 -9.33 18.16 -6.56
CA TYR A 33 -8.37 17.17 -6.06
C TYR A 33 -7.70 17.54 -4.73
N SER A 34 -8.02 18.68 -4.11
CA SER A 34 -7.36 19.15 -2.89
C SER A 34 -7.73 18.36 -1.63
N GLU A 35 -8.81 17.60 -1.64
CA GLU A 35 -9.27 16.91 -0.42
C GLU A 35 -8.65 15.53 -0.17
N ASN A 36 -7.97 14.89 -1.15
CA ASN A 36 -7.56 13.49 -1.01
C ASN A 36 -6.12 13.11 -1.39
N HIS A 37 -5.29 14.00 -1.92
CA HIS A 37 -3.93 13.62 -2.33
C HIS A 37 -2.87 14.70 -2.06
N GLN A 38 -1.86 14.35 -1.27
CA GLN A 38 -0.62 15.14 -1.11
C GLN A 38 0.15 15.36 -2.44
N SER A 39 -0.20 14.64 -3.51
CA SER A 39 0.34 14.80 -4.86
C SER A 39 -0.10 16.08 -5.58
N GLY A 40 -1.06 16.85 -5.05
CA GLY A 40 -1.55 18.11 -5.63
C GLY A 40 -0.46 19.17 -5.80
N TRP A 41 0.49 19.23 -4.88
CA TRP A 41 1.61 20.20 -4.95
C TRP A 41 2.61 19.90 -6.06
N GLN A 42 2.84 18.67 -6.40
CA GLN A 42 3.74 18.28 -7.50
C GLN A 42 3.17 18.68 -8.86
N PHE A 43 1.86 18.53 -9.04
CA PHE A 43 1.18 18.88 -10.28
C PHE A 43 1.06 20.42 -10.48
N THR A 44 0.80 21.17 -9.40
CA THR A 44 0.80 22.65 -9.43
C THR A 44 2.19 23.21 -9.74
N GLY A 45 3.26 22.62 -9.21
CA GLY A 45 4.64 22.95 -9.55
C GLY A 45 4.95 22.70 -11.02
N MET A 46 4.51 21.57 -11.59
CA MET A 46 4.65 21.24 -13.02
C MET A 46 3.93 22.24 -13.94
N ILE A 47 2.71 22.64 -13.61
CA ILE A 47 1.94 23.60 -14.39
C ILE A 47 2.52 25.01 -14.29
N MET A 48 2.96 25.45 -13.10
CA MET A 48 3.65 26.74 -12.94
C MET A 48 4.95 26.77 -13.75
N MET A 49 5.75 25.71 -13.79
CA MET A 49 6.96 25.64 -14.60
C MET A 49 6.66 25.67 -16.10
N ALA A 50 5.63 24.98 -16.57
CA ALA A 50 5.21 25.02 -17.96
C ALA A 50 4.75 26.42 -18.42
N THR A 51 4.13 27.20 -17.53
CA THR A 51 3.68 28.57 -17.83
C THR A 51 4.81 29.60 -17.90
N ILE A 52 5.93 29.36 -17.22
CA ILE A 52 7.07 30.27 -17.18
C ILE A 52 8.15 29.87 -18.20
N VAL A 53 8.47 28.59 -18.32
CA VAL A 53 9.61 28.11 -19.12
C VAL A 53 9.32 28.12 -20.62
N ILE A 54 8.08 27.86 -21.06
CA ILE A 54 7.74 27.82 -22.48
C ILE A 54 7.72 29.22 -23.14
N PRO A 55 7.17 30.30 -22.52
CA PRO A 55 7.15 31.61 -23.15
C PRO A 55 8.50 32.32 -23.20
N VAL A 56 9.44 32.03 -22.32
CA VAL A 56 10.75 32.72 -22.27
C VAL A 56 11.60 32.52 -23.53
N PRO A 57 11.76 31.27 -24.07
CA PRO A 57 12.45 31.08 -25.35
C PRO A 57 11.74 31.75 -26.53
N LEU A 58 10.41 31.81 -26.51
CA LEU A 58 9.60 32.50 -27.51
C LEU A 58 9.89 34.00 -27.52
N ILE A 59 9.98 34.65 -26.38
CA ILE A 59 10.27 36.06 -26.25
C ILE A 59 11.72 36.37 -26.68
N ILE A 60 12.68 35.58 -26.24
CA ILE A 60 14.09 35.73 -26.60
C ILE A 60 14.30 35.50 -28.12
N GLY A 61 13.65 34.50 -28.69
CA GLY A 61 13.73 34.21 -30.12
C GLY A 61 13.16 35.32 -30.99
N THR A 62 12.04 35.94 -30.60
CA THR A 62 11.49 37.12 -31.34
C THR A 62 12.37 38.34 -31.24
N ILE A 63 13.05 38.55 -30.11
CA ILE A 63 14.04 39.64 -29.98
C ILE A 63 15.24 39.38 -30.88
N LEU A 64 15.77 38.17 -30.92
CA LEU A 64 16.91 37.76 -31.75
C LEU A 64 16.59 37.80 -33.25
N ASP A 65 15.38 37.44 -33.68
CA ASP A 65 14.94 37.47 -35.07
C ASP A 65 14.90 38.91 -35.62
N ASN A 66 14.64 39.90 -34.77
CA ASN A 66 14.70 41.32 -35.09
C ASN A 66 16.14 41.87 -35.21
N TYR A 67 17.09 41.27 -34.47
CA TYR A 67 18.49 41.74 -34.48
C TYR A 67 19.35 41.04 -35.52
N ILE A 68 19.10 39.78 -35.83
CA ILE A 68 19.92 38.96 -36.74
C ILE A 68 18.97 38.16 -37.67
N LYS A 69 18.75 38.71 -38.89
CA LYS A 69 17.85 38.13 -39.89
C LYS A 69 18.15 36.64 -40.14
N GLY A 70 17.17 35.78 -39.83
CA GLY A 70 17.20 34.32 -40.13
C GLY A 70 17.75 33.44 -39.02
N MET A 71 18.33 33.95 -37.95
CA MET A 71 18.90 33.12 -36.87
C MET A 71 17.86 32.78 -35.80
N GLY A 72 16.79 33.56 -35.72
CA GLY A 72 15.73 33.33 -34.74
C GLY A 72 15.02 31.99 -34.88
N LYS A 73 14.75 31.51 -36.13
CA LYS A 73 14.08 30.22 -36.37
C LYS A 73 14.91 29.02 -35.90
N TRP A 74 16.23 29.07 -36.12
CA TRP A 74 17.13 28.00 -35.69
C TRP A 74 17.35 28.04 -34.16
N PHE A 75 17.36 29.22 -33.57
CA PHE A 75 17.44 29.38 -32.10
C PHE A 75 16.21 28.80 -31.42
N TYR A 76 15.01 29.00 -31.98
CA TYR A 76 13.78 28.36 -31.50
C TYR A 76 13.87 26.84 -31.55
N LEU A 77 14.31 26.28 -32.67
CA LEU A 77 14.44 24.84 -32.84
C LEU A 77 15.43 24.23 -31.82
N LEU A 78 16.54 24.92 -31.57
CA LEU A 78 17.57 24.47 -30.65
C LEU A 78 17.12 24.55 -29.18
N THR A 79 16.48 25.66 -28.80
CA THR A 79 16.02 25.86 -27.42
C THR A 79 14.83 25.00 -27.07
N THR A 80 13.89 24.81 -27.99
CA THR A 80 12.72 23.96 -27.74
C THR A 80 13.05 22.46 -27.78
N LEU A 81 13.95 22.03 -28.63
CA LEU A 81 14.33 20.62 -28.79
C LEU A 81 15.34 20.10 -27.76
N ILE A 82 16.24 20.97 -27.25
CA ILE A 82 17.37 20.54 -26.41
C ILE A 82 17.25 21.08 -24.98
N LEU A 83 17.03 22.40 -24.81
CA LEU A 83 17.03 23.01 -23.48
C LEU A 83 15.76 22.72 -22.67
N VAL A 84 14.59 22.75 -23.31
CA VAL A 84 13.33 22.50 -22.59
C VAL A 84 13.23 21.08 -22.07
N PRO A 85 13.50 20.01 -22.85
CA PRO A 85 13.55 18.65 -22.34
C PRO A 85 14.66 18.43 -21.31
N GLY A 86 15.83 19.06 -21.48
CA GLY A 86 16.94 18.96 -20.54
C GLY A 86 16.61 19.56 -19.18
N ILE A 87 16.04 20.76 -19.15
CA ILE A 87 15.55 21.41 -17.92
C ILE A 87 14.41 20.59 -17.31
N TYR A 88 13.50 20.05 -18.14
CA TYR A 88 12.40 19.23 -17.67
C TYR A 88 12.90 17.93 -17.03
N LEU A 89 13.89 17.26 -17.62
CA LEU A 89 14.51 16.04 -17.08
C LEU A 89 15.27 16.32 -15.77
N THR A 90 16.01 17.44 -15.68
CA THR A 90 16.74 17.80 -14.45
C THR A 90 15.81 18.24 -13.31
N LEU A 91 14.74 18.98 -13.62
CA LEU A 91 13.73 19.34 -12.64
C LEU A 91 12.90 18.13 -12.23
N TRP A 92 12.58 17.26 -13.16
CA TRP A 92 11.82 16.04 -12.86
C TRP A 92 12.66 15.02 -12.06
N SER A 93 13.95 14.86 -12.38
CA SER A 93 14.86 14.04 -11.56
C SER A 93 15.06 14.64 -10.15
N GLY A 94 15.11 15.96 -10.02
CA GLY A 94 15.14 16.65 -8.72
C GLY A 94 13.84 16.49 -7.93
N VAL A 95 12.70 16.58 -8.59
CA VAL A 95 11.38 16.34 -7.96
C VAL A 95 11.18 14.88 -7.57
N LEU A 96 11.71 13.92 -8.36
CA LEU A 96 11.68 12.50 -8.00
C LEU A 96 12.70 12.16 -6.89
N ALA A 97 13.78 12.96 -6.74
CA ALA A 97 14.77 12.75 -5.68
C ALA A 97 14.32 13.30 -4.32
N GLU A 98 13.32 14.17 -4.29
CA GLU A 98 12.72 14.72 -3.08
C GLU A 98 11.32 14.14 -2.79
N GLU A 99 11.13 12.84 -3.01
CA GLU A 99 10.20 12.11 -2.16
C GLU A 99 10.88 12.09 -0.78
N SER A 100 10.58 13.12 0.02
CA SER A 100 11.12 13.28 1.36
C SER A 100 10.90 11.95 2.06
N LYS A 101 12.00 11.21 2.34
CA LYS A 101 11.96 10.14 3.33
C LYS A 101 11.35 10.79 4.56
N HIS A 102 10.06 10.55 4.78
CA HIS A 102 9.41 10.93 6.02
C HIS A 102 9.97 10.01 7.11
N GLU A 103 11.23 10.25 7.43
CA GLU A 103 11.92 9.53 8.48
C GLU A 103 11.34 10.01 9.80
N CYS A 104 10.76 9.09 10.53
CA CYS A 104 10.54 9.31 11.94
C CYS A 104 11.47 8.36 12.72
N TYR A 105 12.03 8.80 13.81
CA TYR A 105 12.81 7.93 14.68
C TYR A 105 12.04 7.63 15.97
N THR A 106 12.03 6.35 16.35
CA THR A 106 11.36 5.90 17.56
C THR A 106 12.31 5.96 18.75
N ARG A 107 11.94 6.70 19.80
CA ARG A 107 12.68 6.75 21.06
C ARG A 107 12.31 5.57 21.98
N ILE A 108 13.00 5.50 23.13
CA ILE A 108 12.81 4.46 24.16
C ILE A 108 11.36 4.42 24.68
N ASP A 109 10.63 5.54 24.62
CA ASP A 109 9.21 5.66 24.99
C ASP A 109 8.25 5.05 23.96
N GLY A 110 8.77 4.57 22.81
CA GLY A 110 7.98 4.01 21.71
C GLY A 110 7.22 5.04 20.89
N ILE A 111 7.54 6.33 21.05
CA ILE A 111 6.97 7.43 20.29
C ILE A 111 7.88 7.75 19.10
N CYS A 112 7.28 7.94 17.93
CA CYS A 112 7.96 8.38 16.72
C CYS A 112 8.03 9.91 16.70
N TYR A 113 9.23 10.46 16.45
CA TYR A 113 9.48 11.91 16.43
C TYR A 113 9.94 12.34 15.04
N GLU A 114 9.67 13.58 14.69
CA GLU A 114 10.22 14.20 13.48
C GLU A 114 11.74 14.29 13.55
N PRO A 115 12.46 14.12 12.43
CA PRO A 115 13.90 14.36 12.37
C PRO A 115 14.24 15.74 12.89
N ASP A 116 15.33 15.83 13.64
CA ASP A 116 15.88 17.09 14.16
C ASP A 116 14.93 17.93 15.03
N SER A 117 13.81 17.36 15.44
CA SER A 117 12.84 17.98 16.31
C SER A 117 12.47 17.10 17.51
N ASN A 118 11.93 17.72 18.57
CA ASN A 118 11.36 17.01 19.71
C ASN A 118 9.83 16.88 19.59
N GLN A 119 9.29 17.12 18.36
CA GLN A 119 7.86 17.05 18.11
C GLN A 119 7.47 15.61 17.75
N PRO A 120 6.42 15.05 18.38
CA PRO A 120 5.89 13.76 17.96
C PRO A 120 5.35 13.80 16.54
N TYR A 121 5.79 12.86 15.71
CA TYR A 121 5.45 12.82 14.29
C TYR A 121 3.95 12.62 14.06
N THR A 122 3.41 13.35 13.11
CA THR A 122 2.03 13.18 12.62
C THR A 122 2.05 13.21 11.09
N GLY A 123 1.71 12.08 10.48
CA GLY A 123 1.74 11.94 9.01
C GLY A 123 1.82 10.50 8.59
N VAL A 124 2.06 10.28 7.31
CA VAL A 124 2.30 8.98 6.72
C VAL A 124 3.80 8.71 6.72
N TYR A 125 4.23 7.67 7.40
CA TYR A 125 5.59 7.16 7.35
C TYR A 125 5.68 6.12 6.23
N THR A 126 6.68 6.25 5.38
CA THR A 126 7.01 5.29 4.32
C THR A 126 8.45 4.82 4.49
N ASP A 127 8.67 3.54 4.30
CA ASP A 127 9.98 2.93 4.26
C ASP A 127 10.17 2.15 2.97
N TYR A 128 11.42 2.01 2.51
CA TYR A 128 11.74 1.43 1.22
C TYR A 128 12.86 0.41 1.36
N TYR A 129 12.78 -0.66 0.61
CA TYR A 129 13.86 -1.62 0.43
C TYR A 129 15.06 -0.99 -0.30
N GLU A 130 16.23 -1.63 -0.22
CA GLU A 130 17.44 -1.18 -0.94
C GLU A 130 17.23 -1.11 -2.47
N ASN A 131 16.31 -1.92 -3.02
CA ASN A 131 15.94 -1.90 -4.44
C ASN A 131 15.00 -0.74 -4.81
N GLY A 132 14.62 0.13 -3.85
CA GLY A 132 13.73 1.28 -4.04
C GLY A 132 12.24 0.96 -4.02
N GLN A 133 11.85 -0.30 -3.80
CA GLN A 133 10.44 -0.65 -3.66
C GLN A 133 9.92 -0.32 -2.25
N LEU A 134 8.66 0.06 -2.17
CA LEU A 134 8.00 0.37 -0.90
C LEU A 134 8.00 -0.85 0.02
N GLU A 135 8.58 -0.72 1.22
CA GLU A 135 8.55 -1.75 2.26
C GLU A 135 7.35 -1.58 3.18
N SER A 136 7.08 -0.34 3.62
CA SER A 136 5.96 -0.09 4.51
C SER A 136 5.35 1.30 4.34
N ARG A 137 4.05 1.39 4.64
CA ARG A 137 3.29 2.63 4.73
C ARG A 137 2.44 2.60 5.99
N ILE A 138 2.71 3.50 6.93
CA ILE A 138 2.08 3.49 8.26
C ILE A 138 1.67 4.91 8.62
N ASN A 139 0.42 5.08 9.05
CA ASN A 139 -0.07 6.35 9.54
C ASN A 139 0.30 6.55 11.01
N TYR A 140 0.76 7.76 11.35
CA TYR A 140 1.08 8.18 12.71
C TYR A 140 0.27 9.43 13.10
N LYS A 141 -0.09 9.50 14.38
CA LYS A 141 -0.68 10.69 15.00
C LYS A 141 -0.08 10.90 16.39
N ASN A 142 0.52 12.07 16.60
CA ASN A 142 1.24 12.38 17.83
C ASN A 142 2.26 11.28 18.19
N GLY A 143 3.06 10.86 17.24
CA GLY A 143 4.11 9.84 17.36
C GLY A 143 3.63 8.40 17.53
N LYS A 144 2.33 8.14 17.50
CA LYS A 144 1.75 6.80 17.66
C LYS A 144 1.08 6.34 16.38
N ARG A 145 1.20 5.05 16.06
CA ARG A 145 0.47 4.45 14.92
C ARG A 145 -1.02 4.68 15.09
N GLU A 146 -1.66 5.20 14.04
CA GLU A 146 -3.09 5.53 14.02
C GLU A 146 -3.68 5.25 12.65
N GLY A 147 -4.79 4.52 12.57
CA GLY A 147 -5.42 4.17 11.30
C GLY A 147 -4.81 2.94 10.64
N PHE A 148 -4.85 2.90 9.33
CA PHE A 148 -4.43 1.76 8.51
C PHE A 148 -2.92 1.79 8.24
N GLY A 149 -2.29 0.60 8.23
CA GLY A 149 -0.90 0.40 7.87
C GLY A 149 -0.74 -0.80 6.94
N GLU A 150 0.24 -0.73 6.05
CA GLU A 150 0.58 -1.74 5.04
C GLU A 150 2.06 -2.06 5.09
N ARG A 151 2.40 -3.30 4.76
CA ARG A 151 3.76 -3.75 4.48
C ARG A 151 3.77 -4.56 3.20
N PHE A 152 4.88 -4.48 2.48
CA PHE A 152 5.05 -5.12 1.17
C PHE A 152 6.27 -6.04 1.19
N HIS A 153 6.29 -7.03 0.32
CA HIS A 153 7.46 -7.84 -0.01
C HIS A 153 8.39 -7.06 -0.94
N GLU A 154 9.65 -7.49 -1.06
CA GLU A 154 10.62 -6.92 -2.01
C GLU A 154 10.19 -7.02 -3.48
N ASN A 155 9.25 -7.91 -3.81
CA ASN A 155 8.64 -8.02 -5.14
C ASN A 155 7.48 -7.03 -5.35
N GLY A 156 7.18 -6.18 -4.34
CA GLY A 156 6.10 -5.19 -4.38
C GLY A 156 4.72 -5.74 -4.03
N GLN A 157 4.57 -7.04 -3.78
CA GLN A 157 3.30 -7.61 -3.36
C GLN A 157 3.02 -7.31 -1.88
N LEU A 158 1.74 -7.23 -1.53
CA LEU A 158 1.30 -6.96 -0.16
C LEU A 158 1.73 -8.10 0.77
N LEU A 159 2.47 -7.76 1.84
CA LEU A 159 2.91 -8.70 2.87
C LEU A 159 1.93 -8.74 4.05
N ALA A 160 1.48 -7.56 4.50
CA ALA A 160 0.59 -7.47 5.65
C ALA A 160 -0.20 -6.17 5.66
N THR A 161 -1.38 -6.22 6.27
CA THR A 161 -2.20 -5.04 6.60
C THR A 161 -2.54 -5.04 8.09
N GLY A 162 -2.87 -3.87 8.63
CA GLY A 162 -3.33 -3.78 10.02
C GLY A 162 -3.93 -2.42 10.33
N HIS A 163 -4.75 -2.39 11.37
CA HIS A 163 -5.34 -1.17 11.89
C HIS A 163 -4.80 -0.86 13.28
N PHE A 164 -4.55 0.42 13.54
CA PHE A 164 -3.98 0.89 14.79
C PHE A 164 -4.81 2.04 15.37
N LYS A 165 -4.88 2.08 16.69
CA LYS A 165 -5.47 3.19 17.45
C LYS A 165 -4.61 3.50 18.66
N LYS A 166 -4.07 4.73 18.71
CA LYS A 166 -3.16 5.17 19.77
C LYS A 166 -1.98 4.22 20.02
N GLY A 167 -1.39 3.70 18.92
CA GLY A 167 -0.26 2.77 18.94
C GLY A 167 -0.62 1.31 19.16
N LYS A 168 -1.88 0.96 19.48
CA LYS A 168 -2.33 -0.41 19.71
C LYS A 168 -3.06 -0.96 18.50
N GLN A 169 -2.81 -2.24 18.17
CA GLN A 169 -3.57 -2.93 17.12
C GLN A 169 -5.06 -3.00 17.48
N THR A 170 -5.92 -2.85 16.45
CA THR A 170 -7.37 -2.95 16.57
C THR A 170 -7.97 -3.40 15.23
N GLY A 171 -9.16 -4.01 15.26
CA GLY A 171 -9.79 -4.50 14.04
C GLY A 171 -9.08 -5.71 13.45
N VAL A 172 -9.23 -5.89 12.16
CA VAL A 172 -8.65 -7.02 11.42
C VAL A 172 -7.24 -6.67 10.96
N ASP A 173 -6.29 -7.60 11.11
CA ASP A 173 -5.03 -7.61 10.40
C ASP A 173 -4.90 -8.88 9.55
N GLU A 174 -4.22 -8.77 8.44
CA GLU A 174 -4.00 -9.86 7.49
C GLU A 174 -2.52 -9.93 7.12
N ARG A 175 -2.07 -11.14 6.86
CA ARG A 175 -0.78 -11.40 6.24
C ARG A 175 -0.97 -12.26 5.01
N PHE A 176 -0.13 -12.04 4.03
CA PHE A 176 -0.23 -12.68 2.72
C PHE A 176 1.01 -13.50 2.43
N TYR A 177 0.87 -14.54 1.64
CA TYR A 177 1.98 -15.25 1.00
C TYR A 177 2.63 -14.35 -0.08
N ASP A 178 3.83 -14.69 -0.50
CA ASP A 178 4.54 -13.98 -1.59
C ASP A 178 3.78 -14.06 -2.94
N SER A 179 2.84 -14.98 -3.07
CA SER A 179 1.95 -15.16 -4.22
C SER A 179 0.67 -14.32 -4.14
N GLY A 180 0.42 -13.66 -2.98
CA GLY A 180 -0.70 -12.74 -2.77
C GLY A 180 -1.92 -13.33 -2.07
N GLU A 181 -1.96 -14.65 -1.85
CA GLU A 181 -3.05 -15.28 -1.09
C GLU A 181 -2.92 -14.99 0.40
N VAL A 182 -4.07 -14.97 1.10
CA VAL A 182 -4.09 -14.77 2.55
C VAL A 182 -3.41 -15.94 3.26
N TYR A 183 -2.37 -15.64 4.06
CA TYR A 183 -1.71 -16.61 4.93
C TYR A 183 -2.43 -16.74 6.26
N TRP A 184 -2.80 -15.60 6.90
CA TRP A 184 -3.65 -15.58 8.09
C TRP A 184 -4.41 -14.25 8.22
N ARG A 185 -5.50 -14.31 9.00
CA ARG A 185 -6.36 -13.18 9.39
C ARG A 185 -6.60 -13.24 10.88
N ARG A 186 -6.46 -12.11 11.58
CA ARG A 186 -6.64 -12.00 13.02
C ARG A 186 -7.49 -10.80 13.37
N ASN A 187 -8.18 -10.90 14.50
CA ASN A 187 -8.94 -9.80 15.08
C ASN A 187 -8.28 -9.30 16.36
N TRP A 188 -8.23 -7.98 16.51
CA TRP A 188 -7.59 -7.30 17.60
C TRP A 188 -8.54 -6.33 18.29
N LYS A 189 -8.43 -6.21 19.63
CA LYS A 189 -9.12 -5.22 20.43
C LYS A 189 -8.17 -4.65 21.49
N GLY A 190 -7.82 -3.37 21.32
CA GLY A 190 -6.97 -2.68 22.28
C GLY A 190 -5.53 -3.22 22.43
N GLY A 191 -5.00 -3.89 21.39
CA GLY A 191 -3.67 -4.49 21.38
C GLY A 191 -3.63 -5.95 21.81
N GLU A 192 -4.79 -6.59 22.04
CA GLU A 192 -4.93 -8.00 22.39
C GLU A 192 -5.73 -8.74 21.31
N LEU A 193 -5.38 -9.99 21.02
CA LEU A 193 -6.16 -10.86 20.15
C LEU A 193 -7.56 -11.06 20.73
N HIS A 194 -8.59 -10.87 19.91
CA HIS A 194 -9.98 -10.94 20.36
C HIS A 194 -10.90 -11.27 19.18
N GLY A 195 -11.58 -12.42 19.24
CA GLY A 195 -12.40 -12.95 18.17
C GLY A 195 -11.67 -14.03 17.38
N VAL A 196 -12.06 -14.22 16.13
CA VAL A 196 -11.56 -15.29 15.28
C VAL A 196 -10.15 -15.00 14.78
N TRP A 197 -9.29 -15.99 14.86
CA TRP A 197 -8.03 -16.09 14.13
C TRP A 197 -8.10 -17.28 13.17
N GLU A 198 -7.78 -17.03 11.92
CA GLU A 198 -7.75 -18.01 10.85
C GLU A 198 -6.37 -18.04 10.21
N SER A 199 -5.87 -19.22 9.87
CA SER A 199 -4.75 -19.36 8.95
C SER A 199 -5.13 -20.28 7.80
N PHE A 200 -4.48 -20.09 6.66
CA PHE A 200 -4.82 -20.75 5.42
C PHE A 200 -3.59 -21.43 4.82
N TYR A 201 -3.81 -22.48 4.07
CA TYR A 201 -2.85 -23.01 3.12
C TYR A 201 -2.77 -22.09 1.90
N ILE A 202 -1.70 -22.20 1.14
CA ILE A 202 -1.50 -21.38 -0.07
C ILE A 202 -2.63 -21.55 -1.12
N ASN A 203 -3.36 -22.66 -1.09
CA ASN A 203 -4.54 -22.90 -1.93
C ASN A 203 -5.83 -22.29 -1.35
N GLY A 204 -5.74 -21.45 -0.33
CA GLY A 204 -6.86 -20.75 0.30
C GLY A 204 -7.69 -21.59 1.28
N LYS A 205 -7.35 -22.87 1.50
CA LYS A 205 -8.10 -23.71 2.46
C LYS A 205 -7.71 -23.41 3.89
N THR A 206 -8.68 -23.42 4.79
CA THR A 206 -8.44 -23.19 6.22
C THR A 206 -7.48 -24.25 6.77
N LYS A 207 -6.41 -23.79 7.40
CA LYS A 207 -5.41 -24.60 8.08
C LYS A 207 -5.70 -24.66 9.58
N ILE A 208 -5.92 -23.52 10.18
CA ILE A 208 -6.23 -23.36 11.61
C ILE A 208 -7.37 -22.36 11.75
N LEU A 209 -8.30 -22.67 12.66
CA LEU A 209 -9.35 -21.78 13.11
C LEU A 209 -9.30 -21.76 14.63
N SER A 210 -9.20 -20.58 15.24
CA SER A 210 -9.25 -20.45 16.69
C SER A 210 -10.01 -19.21 17.14
N ASP A 211 -10.55 -19.26 18.36
CA ASP A 211 -11.23 -18.15 19.00
C ASP A 211 -10.39 -17.60 20.15
N TRP A 212 -10.31 -16.28 20.20
CA TRP A 212 -9.50 -15.56 21.18
C TRP A 212 -10.33 -14.55 21.97
N LYS A 213 -10.01 -14.39 23.23
CA LYS A 213 -10.61 -13.36 24.09
C LYS A 213 -9.56 -12.76 25.00
N ASN A 214 -9.34 -11.46 24.86
CA ASN A 214 -8.38 -10.70 25.66
C ASN A 214 -6.99 -11.36 25.69
N GLY A 215 -6.46 -11.69 24.52
CA GLY A 215 -5.15 -12.30 24.35
C GLY A 215 -5.05 -13.79 24.72
N LYS A 216 -6.16 -14.42 25.16
CA LYS A 216 -6.18 -15.82 25.55
C LYS A 216 -6.93 -16.63 24.48
N GLU A 217 -6.31 -17.71 23.99
CA GLU A 217 -6.98 -18.69 23.14
C GLU A 217 -8.03 -19.48 23.93
N LEU A 218 -9.21 -19.58 23.37
CA LEU A 218 -10.34 -20.33 23.95
C LEU A 218 -10.43 -21.73 23.38
N ASN A 219 -10.31 -21.84 22.07
CA ASN A 219 -10.34 -23.11 21.34
C ASN A 219 -9.49 -22.97 20.06
N GLN A 220 -9.09 -24.11 19.52
CA GLN A 220 -8.40 -24.19 18.24
C GLN A 220 -8.83 -25.46 17.51
N THR A 221 -9.11 -25.36 16.21
CA THR A 221 -9.35 -26.50 15.32
C THR A 221 -8.31 -26.46 14.19
N ARG A 222 -7.65 -27.59 13.94
CA ARG A 222 -6.71 -27.75 12.83
C ARG A 222 -7.32 -28.65 11.76
N PHE A 223 -7.02 -28.32 10.49
CA PHE A 223 -7.55 -29.00 9.31
C PHE A 223 -6.40 -29.51 8.44
N THR A 224 -6.54 -30.71 7.90
CA THR A 224 -5.65 -31.23 6.85
C THR A 224 -6.48 -31.71 5.66
N TYR A 225 -5.86 -31.78 4.50
CA TYR A 225 -6.55 -32.08 3.24
C TYR A 225 -5.76 -33.12 2.45
N TYR A 226 -6.47 -33.91 1.63
CA TYR A 226 -5.89 -34.73 0.59
C TYR A 226 -5.33 -33.86 -0.55
N GLU A 227 -4.50 -34.44 -1.43
CA GLU A 227 -4.01 -33.77 -2.63
C GLU A 227 -5.14 -33.31 -3.55
N SER A 228 -6.25 -34.08 -3.62
CA SER A 228 -7.48 -33.66 -4.31
C SER A 228 -8.13 -32.42 -3.71
N GLY A 229 -7.67 -32.02 -2.52
CA GLY A 229 -8.21 -30.89 -1.80
C GLY A 229 -9.46 -31.18 -0.98
N LYS A 230 -9.92 -32.42 -0.87
CA LYS A 230 -10.97 -32.79 0.06
C LYS A 230 -10.45 -32.84 1.50
N LEU A 231 -11.33 -32.58 2.46
CA LEU A 231 -10.97 -32.64 3.88
C LEU A 231 -10.52 -34.05 4.25
N LYS A 232 -9.32 -34.16 4.84
CA LYS A 232 -8.77 -35.44 5.30
C LYS A 232 -9.05 -35.64 6.79
N GLN A 233 -8.80 -34.59 7.58
CA GLN A 233 -9.07 -34.63 9.02
C GLN A 233 -9.26 -33.24 9.59
N LYS A 234 -9.99 -33.13 10.67
CA LYS A 234 -10.05 -31.99 11.55
C LYS A 234 -10.01 -32.42 13.01
N GLY A 235 -9.41 -31.62 13.88
CA GLY A 235 -9.32 -31.93 15.29
C GLY A 235 -9.23 -30.69 16.14
N ALA A 236 -9.82 -30.77 17.33
CA ALA A 236 -9.66 -29.74 18.36
C ALA A 236 -8.30 -29.90 19.04
N PHE A 237 -7.69 -28.76 19.38
CA PHE A 237 -6.37 -28.66 20.01
C PHE A 237 -6.41 -27.71 21.19
N LYS A 238 -5.54 -27.97 22.15
CA LYS A 238 -5.21 -27.07 23.24
C LYS A 238 -3.70 -26.88 23.28
N GLY A 239 -3.24 -25.73 22.80
CA GLY A 239 -1.84 -25.55 22.45
C GLY A 239 -1.42 -26.49 21.30
N ASP A 240 -0.34 -27.26 21.51
CA ASP A 240 0.16 -28.20 20.50
C ASP A 240 -0.37 -29.63 20.64
N LYS A 241 -1.19 -29.89 21.65
CA LYS A 241 -1.75 -31.23 21.87
C LYS A 241 -3.18 -31.31 21.37
N PRO A 242 -3.55 -32.41 20.64
CA PRO A 242 -4.94 -32.72 20.36
C PRO A 242 -5.72 -32.86 21.67
N ASP A 243 -6.83 -32.12 21.79
CA ASP A 243 -7.67 -32.09 22.99
C ASP A 243 -9.10 -31.73 22.57
N GLY A 244 -9.98 -32.72 22.49
CA GLY A 244 -11.37 -32.57 22.09
C GLY A 244 -11.72 -33.45 20.89
N LEU A 245 -12.78 -33.09 20.15
CA LEU A 245 -13.29 -33.83 19.02
C LEU A 245 -12.27 -33.93 17.90
N TYR A 246 -12.03 -35.13 17.41
CA TYR A 246 -11.23 -35.47 16.24
C TYR A 246 -12.07 -36.21 15.22
N GLU A 247 -11.99 -35.86 13.95
CA GLU A 247 -12.68 -36.53 12.84
C GLU A 247 -11.69 -36.72 11.68
N ALA A 248 -11.70 -37.89 11.08
CA ALA A 248 -10.99 -38.17 9.83
C ALA A 248 -12.00 -38.64 8.77
N PHE A 249 -11.69 -38.41 7.52
CA PHE A 249 -12.57 -38.64 6.39
C PHE A 249 -11.81 -39.40 5.31
N TYR A 250 -12.50 -40.29 4.61
CA TYR A 250 -12.05 -40.87 3.36
C TYR A 250 -11.94 -39.81 2.26
N GLU A 251 -11.19 -40.09 1.23
CA GLU A 251 -11.11 -39.19 0.08
C GLU A 251 -12.45 -39.08 -0.69
N SER A 252 -13.38 -40.04 -0.51
CA SER A 252 -14.79 -39.92 -0.95
C SER A 252 -15.49 -38.71 -0.28
N GLY A 253 -15.07 -38.34 0.95
CA GLY A 253 -15.70 -37.36 1.83
C GLY A 253 -16.55 -37.98 2.93
N GLN A 254 -16.68 -39.31 2.95
CA GLN A 254 -17.35 -40.07 4.03
C GLN A 254 -16.50 -40.04 5.30
N LEU A 255 -17.16 -40.02 6.46
CA LEU A 255 -16.50 -40.10 7.76
C LEU A 255 -15.82 -41.46 7.88
N GLU A 256 -14.51 -41.48 8.17
CA GLU A 256 -13.72 -42.68 8.41
C GLU A 256 -13.70 -43.03 9.90
N ARG A 257 -13.48 -42.04 10.73
CA ARG A 257 -13.47 -42.19 12.18
C ARG A 257 -13.73 -40.90 12.90
N ARG A 258 -14.27 -40.97 14.10
CA ARG A 258 -14.36 -39.87 15.06
C ARG A 258 -14.13 -40.35 16.48
N GLY A 259 -13.64 -39.47 17.33
CA GLY A 259 -13.40 -39.75 18.73
C GLY A 259 -13.04 -38.48 19.50
N ILE A 260 -12.96 -38.63 20.81
CA ILE A 260 -12.47 -37.58 21.69
C ILE A 260 -11.01 -37.87 22.00
N LEU A 261 -10.16 -36.87 21.91
CA LEU A 261 -8.76 -36.92 22.35
C LEU A 261 -8.59 -36.06 23.59
N LYS A 262 -7.71 -36.46 24.49
CA LYS A 262 -7.31 -35.70 25.64
C LYS A 262 -5.79 -35.75 25.76
N GLU A 263 -5.14 -34.55 25.70
CA GLU A 263 -3.67 -34.41 25.70
C GLU A 263 -2.95 -35.26 24.64
N GLY A 264 -3.62 -35.60 23.55
CA GLY A 264 -3.12 -36.40 22.42
C GLY A 264 -3.44 -37.89 22.47
N GLU A 265 -4.02 -38.38 23.58
CA GLU A 265 -4.44 -39.76 23.72
C GLU A 265 -5.96 -39.92 23.54
N GLN A 266 -6.43 -41.07 23.08
CA GLN A 266 -7.86 -41.33 22.91
C GLN A 266 -8.56 -41.38 24.28
N ASP A 267 -9.61 -40.58 24.45
CA ASP A 267 -10.43 -40.52 25.65
C ASP A 267 -11.82 -41.11 25.33
N GLY A 268 -12.04 -42.32 25.77
CA GLY A 268 -13.27 -43.08 25.49
C GLY A 268 -13.24 -43.92 24.22
N VAL A 269 -14.41 -44.31 23.75
CA VAL A 269 -14.59 -45.16 22.58
C VAL A 269 -14.62 -44.32 21.32
N GLY A 270 -13.80 -44.70 20.32
CA GLY A 270 -13.85 -44.09 18.99
C GLY A 270 -14.88 -44.82 18.11
N GLU A 271 -15.46 -44.14 17.18
CA GLU A 271 -16.33 -44.70 16.15
C GLU A 271 -15.57 -44.80 14.83
N TYR A 272 -15.71 -45.96 14.16
CA TYR A 272 -15.04 -46.21 12.88
C TYR A 272 -16.11 -46.59 11.86
N PHE A 273 -15.97 -46.09 10.65
CA PHE A 273 -16.93 -46.28 9.56
C PHE A 273 -16.23 -46.83 8.32
N ASP A 274 -16.91 -47.63 7.52
CA ASP A 274 -16.44 -48.01 6.20
C ASP A 274 -16.71 -46.89 5.16
N GLU A 275 -16.22 -47.07 3.92
CA GLU A 275 -16.40 -46.09 2.84
C GLU A 275 -17.89 -45.90 2.43
N ASP A 276 -18.76 -46.82 2.77
CA ASP A 276 -20.22 -46.73 2.58
C ASP A 276 -20.89 -45.97 3.74
N GLY A 277 -20.15 -45.62 4.79
CA GLY A 277 -20.61 -44.87 5.97
C GLY A 277 -21.27 -45.77 7.02
N LYS A 278 -21.07 -47.08 6.95
CA LYS A 278 -21.57 -48.01 7.94
C LYS A 278 -20.61 -48.12 9.12
N LEU A 279 -21.14 -48.06 10.34
CA LEU A 279 -20.36 -48.23 11.56
C LEU A 279 -19.81 -49.67 11.62
N ILE A 280 -18.50 -49.80 11.83
CA ILE A 280 -17.77 -51.08 11.91
C ILE A 280 -17.18 -51.34 13.29
N GLU A 281 -16.95 -50.28 14.09
CA GLU A 281 -16.46 -50.36 15.47
C GLU A 281 -16.84 -49.09 16.27
#